data_cf701681ad4d6a1f8f5196a72d93819a
#
_entry.id   cf701681ad4d6a1f8f5196a72d93819a
#
_cell.length_a   1.000
_cell.length_b   1.000
_cell.length_c   1.000
_cell.angle_alpha   90.00
_cell.angle_beta   90.00
_cell.angle_gamma   90.00
#
_symmetry.space_group_name_H-M   'P 1'
#
loop_
_entity.id
_entity.type
_entity.pdbx_description
1 polymer ?
#
loop_
_entity_poly.entity_id
_entity_poly.type
_entity_poly.pdbx_seq_one_letter_code
_entity_poly.pdbx_strand_id
1 'polypeptide(L)'
;MRERGFPSASCGMIKHEIFNMSTQGLQLKPSDTRVIVGMSGGVDSSVAAHLLLEQGYQVEGLFMKNWEEDDGSEYCTAKEDLADAQSVCDALGVHLHTANFAAEYWDNVFEHFLKEYAAGRTPNPDILCNREIKFKAFLEYATELGADLIATGHYVRKTDDGESTKLLKGLDTNKDQSYFLCEVSESCLEKSLFPVGELNKHEVRLIAEKLG
;
A
#
# COMPACT_ATOMS: atom_id res chain seq x y z
N MET A 1 3.28 14.38 53.40
CA MET A 1 3.38 14.42 51.92
C MET A 1 3.34 12.98 51.45
N ARG A 2 2.25 12.55 50.83
CA ARG A 2 2.09 11.20 50.25
C ARG A 2 2.03 11.35 48.76
N GLU A 3 3.06 10.88 48.04
CA GLU A 3 3.10 10.75 46.59
C GLU A 3 2.13 9.66 46.19
N ARG A 4 1.17 10.02 45.34
CA ARG A 4 0.27 9.08 44.66
C ARG A 4 0.88 8.75 43.29
N GLY A 5 1.47 7.55 43.18
CA GLY A 5 1.91 6.98 41.92
C GLY A 5 0.70 6.67 41.05
N PHE A 6 0.74 7.10 39.79
CA PHE A 6 -0.21 6.71 38.76
C PHE A 6 0.15 5.30 38.24
N PRO A 7 -0.83 4.41 38.03
CA PRO A 7 -0.55 3.11 37.44
C PRO A 7 -0.25 3.29 35.95
N SER A 8 0.88 2.72 35.52
CA SER A 8 1.21 2.57 34.09
C SER A 8 0.21 1.62 33.43
N ALA A 9 -0.70 2.14 32.63
CA ALA A 9 -1.60 1.34 31.84
C ALA A 9 -0.79 0.64 30.72
N SER A 10 -0.79 -0.69 30.75
CA SER A 10 -0.20 -1.57 29.74
C SER A 10 -0.92 -1.39 28.41
N CYS A 11 -0.32 -0.64 27.50
CA CYS A 11 -0.82 -0.41 26.13
C CYS A 11 -0.45 -1.55 25.16
N GLY A 12 0.05 -2.68 25.65
CA GLY A 12 0.68 -3.71 24.83
C GLY A 12 -0.19 -4.87 24.37
N MET A 13 -1.38 -5.08 24.93
CA MET A 13 -2.10 -6.36 24.73
C MET A 13 -3.31 -6.34 23.78
N ILE A 14 -3.78 -5.18 23.34
CA ILE A 14 -5.00 -5.11 22.49
C ILE A 14 -4.69 -5.19 20.98
N LYS A 15 -3.44 -4.95 20.57
CA LYS A 15 -3.06 -4.86 19.14
C LYS A 15 -2.76 -6.20 18.46
N HIS A 16 -2.48 -7.27 19.19
CA HIS A 16 -2.08 -8.56 18.60
C HIS A 16 -3.25 -9.41 18.08
N GLU A 17 -4.45 -9.24 18.62
CA GLU A 17 -5.59 -10.09 18.22
C GLU A 17 -6.36 -9.57 16.99
N ILE A 18 -6.37 -8.26 16.75
CA ILE A 18 -7.20 -7.67 15.69
C ILE A 18 -6.61 -7.90 14.29
N PHE A 19 -5.29 -8.06 14.17
CA PHE A 19 -4.62 -8.13 12.88
C PHE A 19 -4.44 -9.56 12.31
N ASN A 20 -4.72 -10.58 13.10
CA ASN A 20 -4.60 -11.99 12.68
C ASN A 20 -5.73 -12.43 11.71
N MET A 21 -6.73 -11.59 11.46
CA MET A 21 -7.87 -11.96 10.60
C MET A 21 -7.59 -11.83 9.09
N SER A 22 -6.59 -11.07 8.67
CA SER A 22 -6.35 -10.81 7.23
C SER A 22 -5.44 -11.84 6.54
N THR A 23 -4.85 -12.79 7.26
CA THR A 23 -3.96 -13.82 6.71
C THR A 23 -4.45 -15.25 6.89
N GLN A 24 -5.72 -15.47 7.25
CA GLN A 24 -6.24 -16.81 7.59
C GLN A 24 -6.27 -17.82 6.42
N GLY A 25 -6.11 -17.37 5.16
CA GLY A 25 -6.04 -18.28 3.99
C GLY A 25 -4.63 -18.77 3.63
N LEU A 26 -3.59 -17.97 3.89
CA LEU A 26 -2.20 -18.33 3.64
C LEU A 26 -1.51 -18.64 4.98
N GLN A 27 -1.18 -19.91 5.22
CA GLN A 27 -0.41 -20.34 6.40
C GLN A 27 1.07 -19.92 6.33
N LEU A 28 1.34 -18.68 5.85
CA LEU A 28 2.69 -18.14 5.76
C LEU A 28 3.08 -17.55 7.12
N LYS A 29 4.25 -17.94 7.61
CA LYS A 29 4.81 -17.27 8.80
C LYS A 29 5.37 -15.93 8.38
N PRO A 30 5.05 -14.82 9.08
CA PRO A 30 5.59 -13.50 8.73
C PRO A 30 7.10 -13.47 8.55
N SER A 31 7.88 -14.16 9.42
CA SER A 31 9.33 -14.22 9.35
C SER A 31 9.89 -14.86 8.07
N ASP A 32 9.10 -15.70 7.41
CA ASP A 32 9.48 -16.45 6.21
C ASP A 32 8.81 -15.89 4.95
N THR A 33 8.05 -14.79 5.10
CA THR A 33 7.26 -14.17 4.02
C THR A 33 7.87 -12.84 3.60
N ARG A 34 8.23 -12.76 2.32
CA ARG A 34 8.77 -11.55 1.71
C ARG A 34 7.65 -10.70 1.12
N VAL A 35 7.55 -9.46 1.58
CA VAL A 35 6.53 -8.50 1.15
C VAL A 35 7.18 -7.30 0.50
N ILE A 36 6.76 -6.96 -0.72
CA ILE A 36 7.16 -5.71 -1.36
C ILE A 36 6.02 -4.69 -1.20
N VAL A 37 6.34 -3.55 -0.60
CA VAL A 37 5.39 -2.44 -0.36
C VAL A 37 5.52 -1.40 -1.47
N GLY A 38 4.41 -1.04 -2.09
CA GLY A 38 4.37 0.09 -3.03
C GLY A 38 4.61 1.40 -2.27
N MET A 39 5.79 2.00 -2.46
CA MET A 39 6.24 3.21 -1.77
C MET A 39 6.00 4.44 -2.65
N SER A 40 5.25 5.42 -2.14
CA SER A 40 4.99 6.69 -2.82
C SER A 40 5.70 7.90 -2.16
N GLY A 41 6.50 7.65 -1.10
CA GLY A 41 7.03 8.73 -0.25
C GLY A 41 5.98 9.31 0.73
N GLY A 42 4.70 9.01 0.55
CA GLY A 42 3.62 9.52 1.40
C GLY A 42 3.43 8.71 2.69
N VAL A 43 2.79 9.34 3.68
CA VAL A 43 2.54 8.82 5.03
C VAL A 43 1.91 7.42 5.05
N ASP A 44 0.95 7.14 4.17
CA ASP A 44 0.17 5.90 4.21
C ASP A 44 1.01 4.67 3.82
N SER A 45 1.83 4.79 2.76
CA SER A 45 2.74 3.73 2.34
C SER A 45 3.87 3.52 3.36
N SER A 46 4.38 4.59 3.96
CA SER A 46 5.42 4.55 4.99
C SER A 46 4.95 3.81 6.23
N VAL A 47 3.75 4.14 6.72
CA VAL A 47 3.15 3.45 7.88
C VAL A 47 2.79 2.01 7.54
N ALA A 48 2.34 1.72 6.31
CA ALA A 48 2.09 0.35 5.88
C ALA A 48 3.36 -0.52 5.95
N ALA A 49 4.49 -0.01 5.47
CA ALA A 49 5.78 -0.70 5.56
C ALA A 49 6.21 -0.92 7.01
N HIS A 50 6.10 0.11 7.86
CA HIS A 50 6.44 0.00 9.28
C HIS A 50 5.60 -1.05 10.01
N LEU A 51 4.28 -1.07 9.79
CA LEU A 51 3.38 -2.04 10.42
C LEU A 51 3.70 -3.49 10.04
N LEU A 52 4.14 -3.72 8.81
CA LEU A 52 4.56 -5.05 8.36
C LEU A 52 5.88 -5.46 9.00
N LEU A 53 6.83 -4.53 9.16
CA LEU A 53 8.07 -4.78 9.90
C LEU A 53 7.79 -5.14 11.37
N GLU A 54 6.88 -4.39 12.05
CA GLU A 54 6.47 -4.72 13.42
C GLU A 54 5.82 -6.10 13.54
N GLN A 55 5.17 -6.58 12.47
CA GLN A 55 4.58 -7.93 12.42
C GLN A 55 5.63 -9.02 12.10
N GLY A 56 6.85 -8.63 11.79
CA GLY A 56 7.96 -9.54 11.53
C GLY A 56 8.08 -10.03 10.09
N TYR A 57 7.42 -9.38 9.12
CA TYR A 57 7.60 -9.67 7.69
C TYR A 57 8.98 -9.23 7.19
N GLN A 58 9.48 -9.91 6.15
CA GLN A 58 10.64 -9.46 5.39
C GLN A 58 10.15 -8.39 4.39
N VAL A 59 10.37 -7.11 4.71
CA VAL A 59 9.80 -5.98 3.96
C VAL A 59 10.85 -5.34 3.05
N GLU A 60 10.46 -5.08 1.81
CA GLU A 60 11.19 -4.23 0.86
C GLU A 60 10.22 -3.21 0.26
N GLY A 61 10.72 -2.11 -0.27
CA GLY A 61 9.95 -1.09 -0.94
C GLY A 61 10.03 -1.21 -2.47
N LEU A 62 9.01 -0.77 -3.18
CA LEU A 62 9.06 -0.52 -4.62
C LEU A 62 8.48 0.87 -4.93
N PHE A 63 9.28 1.73 -5.50
CA PHE A 63 8.83 3.00 -6.09
C PHE A 63 8.46 2.77 -7.56
N MET A 64 7.25 3.19 -7.94
CA MET A 64 6.72 3.04 -9.30
C MET A 64 6.66 4.39 -10.00
N LYS A 65 7.46 4.57 -11.06
CA LYS A 65 7.33 5.70 -11.97
C LYS A 65 6.28 5.37 -13.02
N ASN A 66 5.13 6.06 -12.97
CA ASN A 66 3.99 5.80 -13.86
C ASN A 66 3.84 6.84 -14.98
N TRP A 67 4.69 7.85 -15.04
CA TRP A 67 4.62 8.92 -16.03
C TRP A 67 6.00 9.39 -16.40
N GLU A 68 6.23 9.67 -17.69
CA GLU A 68 7.44 10.35 -18.17
C GLU A 68 7.11 11.82 -18.38
N GLU A 69 7.65 12.66 -17.53
CA GLU A 69 7.59 14.11 -17.71
C GLU A 69 8.80 14.53 -18.57
N ASP A 70 8.57 14.62 -19.88
CA ASP A 70 9.58 15.04 -20.85
C ASP A 70 9.40 16.54 -21.25
N ASP A 71 8.75 17.33 -20.39
CA ASP A 71 8.44 18.72 -20.71
C ASP A 71 9.57 19.72 -20.42
N GLY A 72 10.73 19.24 -19.93
CA GLY A 72 11.88 20.10 -19.60
C GLY A 72 11.62 21.09 -18.48
N SER A 73 10.51 20.95 -17.75
CA SER A 73 10.22 21.77 -16.58
C SER A 73 11.12 21.40 -15.41
N GLU A 74 11.56 22.41 -14.62
CA GLU A 74 12.34 22.20 -13.39
C GLU A 74 11.57 21.49 -12.27
N TYR A 75 10.28 21.20 -12.46
CA TYR A 75 9.36 20.57 -11.49
C TYR A 75 9.09 19.12 -11.83
N CYS A 76 10.09 18.25 -11.67
CA CYS A 76 9.89 16.82 -11.75
C CYS A 76 9.47 16.28 -10.37
N THR A 77 8.16 16.23 -10.09
CA THR A 77 7.61 15.69 -8.82
C THR A 77 8.04 14.24 -8.58
N ALA A 78 8.22 13.43 -9.63
CA ALA A 78 8.67 12.05 -9.53
C ALA A 78 10.07 11.91 -8.89
N LYS A 79 10.96 12.91 -9.03
CA LYS A 79 12.27 12.89 -8.37
C LYS A 79 12.17 13.20 -6.88
N GLU A 80 11.28 14.11 -6.51
CA GLU A 80 11.02 14.45 -5.10
C GLU A 80 10.34 13.26 -4.42
N ASP A 81 9.29 12.68 -5.03
CA ASP A 81 8.59 11.52 -4.51
C ASP A 81 9.52 10.30 -4.33
N LEU A 82 10.45 10.07 -5.28
CA LEU A 82 11.47 9.03 -5.16
C LEU A 82 12.44 9.31 -3.99
N ALA A 83 12.88 10.57 -3.84
CA ALA A 83 13.77 10.93 -2.75
C ALA A 83 13.10 10.76 -1.38
N ASP A 84 11.81 11.12 -1.28
CA ASP A 84 11.02 10.90 -0.07
C ASP A 84 10.84 9.40 0.21
N ALA A 85 10.51 8.59 -0.80
CA ALA A 85 10.40 7.14 -0.66
C ALA A 85 11.75 6.51 -0.22
N GLN A 86 12.88 6.96 -0.77
CA GLN A 86 14.20 6.51 -0.37
C GLN A 86 14.50 6.89 1.08
N SER A 87 14.21 8.13 1.47
CA SER A 87 14.43 8.61 2.83
C SER A 87 13.65 7.79 3.87
N VAL A 88 12.40 7.45 3.56
CA VAL A 88 11.58 6.56 4.41
C VAL A 88 12.17 5.15 4.48
N CYS A 89 12.58 4.58 3.34
CA CYS A 89 13.16 3.24 3.32
C CYS A 89 14.49 3.18 4.10
N ASP A 90 15.33 4.22 3.99
CA ASP A 90 16.56 4.36 4.77
C ASP A 90 16.28 4.42 6.27
N ALA A 91 15.28 5.20 6.68
CA ALA A 91 14.87 5.31 8.09
C ALA A 91 14.29 3.98 8.64
N LEU A 92 13.58 3.22 7.82
CA LEU A 92 13.04 1.90 8.19
C LEU A 92 14.08 0.77 8.08
N GLY A 93 15.23 1.01 7.43
CA GLY A 93 16.27 0.01 7.20
C GLY A 93 15.87 -1.05 6.15
N VAL A 94 15.03 -0.68 5.17
CA VAL A 94 14.56 -1.57 4.09
C VAL A 94 15.11 -1.16 2.74
N HIS A 95 15.29 -2.13 1.83
CA HIS A 95 15.73 -1.85 0.47
C HIS A 95 14.60 -1.25 -0.37
N LEU A 96 14.92 -0.24 -1.19
CA LEU A 96 13.99 0.33 -2.17
C LEU A 96 14.36 -0.09 -3.58
N HIS A 97 13.43 -0.78 -4.25
CA HIS A 97 13.47 -1.02 -5.70
C HIS A 97 12.79 0.12 -6.44
N THR A 98 13.15 0.29 -7.71
CA THR A 98 12.49 1.24 -8.60
C THR A 98 12.06 0.53 -9.89
N ALA A 99 10.84 0.79 -10.33
CA ALA A 99 10.32 0.30 -11.61
C ALA A 99 9.71 1.46 -12.41
N ASN A 100 9.85 1.42 -13.73
CA ASN A 100 9.23 2.37 -14.64
C ASN A 100 8.08 1.67 -15.37
N PHE A 101 6.85 2.05 -15.07
CA PHE A 101 5.61 1.57 -15.69
C PHE A 101 4.95 2.64 -16.57
N ALA A 102 5.72 3.63 -17.05
CA ALA A 102 5.15 4.73 -17.83
C ALA A 102 4.54 4.24 -19.17
N ALA A 103 5.15 3.26 -19.82
CA ALA A 103 4.61 2.67 -21.04
C ALA A 103 3.30 1.92 -20.75
N GLU A 104 3.28 1.06 -19.74
CA GLU A 104 2.10 0.30 -19.33
C GLU A 104 0.96 1.22 -18.90
N TYR A 105 1.29 2.33 -18.18
CA TYR A 105 0.31 3.34 -17.79
C TYR A 105 -0.27 4.05 -19.01
N TRP A 106 0.58 4.45 -19.96
CA TRP A 106 0.13 5.07 -21.21
C TRP A 106 -0.85 4.19 -21.94
N ASP A 107 -0.45 2.95 -22.24
CA ASP A 107 -1.21 2.02 -23.08
C ASP A 107 -2.50 1.53 -22.43
N ASN A 108 -2.47 1.24 -21.13
CA ASN A 108 -3.58 0.58 -20.45
C ASN A 108 -4.49 1.53 -19.65
N VAL A 109 -4.02 2.75 -19.34
CA VAL A 109 -4.78 3.71 -18.53
C VAL A 109 -5.07 4.99 -19.31
N PHE A 110 -4.01 5.68 -19.76
CA PHE A 110 -4.16 7.03 -20.29
C PHE A 110 -4.79 7.05 -21.69
N GLU A 111 -4.43 6.13 -22.58
CA GLU A 111 -5.06 6.02 -23.91
C GLU A 111 -6.56 5.75 -23.80
N HIS A 112 -6.97 4.88 -22.86
CA HIS A 112 -8.39 4.63 -22.57
C HIS A 112 -9.07 5.89 -22.06
N PHE A 113 -8.45 6.60 -21.11
CA PHE A 113 -8.97 7.87 -20.60
C PHE A 113 -9.23 8.87 -21.72
N LEU A 114 -8.29 9.04 -22.65
CA LEU A 114 -8.44 9.94 -23.80
C LEU A 114 -9.60 9.53 -24.72
N LYS A 115 -9.73 8.23 -25.01
CA LYS A 115 -10.82 7.68 -25.86
C LYS A 115 -12.19 7.95 -25.24
N GLU A 116 -12.35 7.70 -23.94
CA GLU A 116 -13.59 7.93 -23.21
C GLU A 116 -13.93 9.41 -23.14
N TYR A 117 -12.94 10.26 -22.85
CA TYR A 117 -13.11 11.71 -22.81
C TYR A 117 -13.51 12.28 -24.17
N ALA A 118 -12.86 11.84 -25.26
CA ALA A 118 -13.22 12.22 -26.64
C ALA A 118 -14.65 11.79 -27.01
N ALA A 119 -15.16 10.72 -26.43
CA ALA A 119 -16.54 10.25 -26.60
C ALA A 119 -17.57 10.97 -25.70
N GLY A 120 -17.15 12.03 -24.97
CA GLY A 120 -18.02 12.83 -24.08
C GLY A 120 -18.36 12.13 -22.76
N ARG A 121 -17.60 11.11 -22.35
CA ARG A 121 -17.74 10.45 -21.05
C ARG A 121 -16.69 10.95 -20.08
N THR A 122 -16.92 10.80 -18.78
CA THR A 122 -15.96 11.15 -17.73
C THR A 122 -15.46 9.87 -17.09
N PRO A 123 -14.34 9.29 -17.60
CA PRO A 123 -13.77 8.07 -17.03
C PRO A 123 -13.05 8.37 -15.71
N ASN A 124 -12.89 7.33 -14.88
CA ASN A 124 -12.06 7.39 -13.69
C ASN A 124 -10.75 6.65 -13.94
N PRO A 125 -9.64 7.36 -14.23
CA PRO A 125 -8.35 6.71 -14.50
C PRO A 125 -7.77 5.99 -13.27
N ASP A 126 -8.16 6.37 -12.05
CA ASP A 126 -7.64 5.74 -10.83
C ASP A 126 -8.06 4.27 -10.71
N ILE A 127 -9.27 3.91 -11.16
CA ILE A 127 -9.73 2.51 -11.16
C ILE A 127 -8.85 1.68 -12.09
N LEU A 128 -8.60 2.18 -13.32
CA LEU A 128 -7.72 1.50 -14.27
C LEU A 128 -6.27 1.45 -13.79
N CYS A 129 -5.76 2.56 -13.22
CA CYS A 129 -4.42 2.60 -12.65
C CYS A 129 -4.26 1.56 -11.53
N ASN A 130 -5.23 1.43 -10.64
CA ASN A 130 -5.19 0.39 -9.63
C ASN A 130 -5.19 -1.00 -10.26
N ARG A 131 -6.12 -1.29 -11.19
CA ARG A 131 -6.23 -2.60 -11.85
C ARG A 131 -4.97 -2.99 -12.62
N GLU A 132 -4.50 -2.14 -13.53
CA GLU A 132 -3.45 -2.49 -14.49
C GLU A 132 -2.04 -2.27 -13.95
N ILE A 133 -1.83 -1.22 -13.14
CA ILE A 133 -0.49 -0.85 -12.68
C ILE A 133 -0.25 -1.33 -11.24
N LYS A 134 -1.03 -0.82 -10.27
CA LYS A 134 -0.74 -1.04 -8.85
C LYS A 134 -1.01 -2.45 -8.35
N PHE A 135 -1.85 -3.24 -9.02
CA PHE A 135 -2.17 -4.60 -8.59
C PHE A 135 -1.80 -5.68 -9.62
N LYS A 136 -1.65 -5.34 -10.90
CA LYS A 136 -1.22 -6.29 -11.92
C LYS A 136 0.28 -6.14 -12.21
N ALA A 137 0.70 -5.07 -12.87
CA ALA A 137 2.11 -4.88 -13.24
C ALA A 137 3.04 -4.89 -12.01
N PHE A 138 2.64 -4.25 -10.91
CA PHE A 138 3.39 -4.28 -9.66
C PHE A 138 3.50 -5.70 -9.10
N LEU A 139 2.40 -6.47 -9.03
CA LEU A 139 2.44 -7.84 -8.52
C LEU A 139 3.32 -8.74 -9.39
N GLU A 140 3.23 -8.63 -10.71
CA GLU A 140 4.08 -9.36 -11.66
C GLU A 140 5.56 -9.05 -11.40
N TYR A 141 5.93 -7.78 -11.35
CA TYR A 141 7.30 -7.34 -11.09
C TYR A 141 7.80 -7.76 -9.69
N ALA A 142 6.98 -7.60 -8.66
CA ALA A 142 7.32 -8.03 -7.31
C ALA A 142 7.56 -9.54 -7.22
N THR A 143 6.76 -10.32 -7.94
CA THR A 143 6.92 -11.78 -8.03
C THR A 143 8.24 -12.16 -8.73
N GLU A 144 8.65 -11.44 -9.78
CA GLU A 144 9.95 -11.62 -10.43
C GLU A 144 11.12 -11.31 -9.49
N LEU A 145 10.96 -10.35 -8.57
CA LEU A 145 11.92 -10.05 -7.51
C LEU A 145 11.90 -11.11 -6.38
N GLY A 146 10.98 -12.07 -6.43
CA GLY A 146 10.85 -13.16 -5.45
C GLY A 146 9.98 -12.80 -4.24
N ALA A 147 9.08 -11.83 -4.34
CA ALA A 147 8.12 -11.55 -3.29
C ALA A 147 6.99 -12.60 -3.27
N ASP A 148 6.55 -12.94 -2.05
CA ASP A 148 5.37 -13.78 -1.81
C ASP A 148 4.09 -12.97 -1.91
N LEU A 149 4.14 -11.73 -1.40
CA LEU A 149 3.01 -10.81 -1.31
C LEU A 149 3.45 -9.38 -1.68
N ILE A 150 2.46 -8.58 -2.08
CA ILE A 150 2.61 -7.12 -2.17
C ILE A 150 1.80 -6.44 -1.07
N ALA A 151 2.13 -5.19 -0.76
CA ALA A 151 1.34 -4.36 0.14
C ALA A 151 1.21 -2.93 -0.37
N THR A 152 0.12 -2.29 0.02
CA THR A 152 -0.14 -0.90 -0.32
C THR A 152 -0.73 -0.13 0.86
N GLY A 153 -0.60 1.20 0.84
CA GLY A 153 -1.20 2.11 1.80
C GLY A 153 -2.69 2.41 1.57
N HIS A 154 -3.44 1.53 0.89
CA HIS A 154 -4.87 1.74 0.67
C HIS A 154 -5.70 1.47 1.92
N TYR A 155 -6.69 2.35 2.18
CA TYR A 155 -7.68 2.21 3.24
C TYR A 155 -8.80 1.25 2.80
N VAL A 156 -8.46 -0.01 2.68
CA VAL A 156 -9.39 -1.11 2.41
C VAL A 156 -9.03 -2.29 3.29
N ARG A 157 -9.95 -3.24 3.43
CA ARG A 157 -9.74 -4.50 4.12
C ARG A 157 -10.05 -5.66 3.18
N LYS A 158 -9.57 -6.83 3.51
CA LYS A 158 -9.98 -8.06 2.82
C LYS A 158 -10.32 -9.14 3.85
N THR A 159 -11.14 -10.08 3.44
CA THR A 159 -11.37 -11.33 4.17
C THR A 159 -11.21 -12.49 3.21
N ASP A 160 -10.76 -13.61 3.74
CA ASP A 160 -10.60 -14.86 3.02
C ASP A 160 -11.33 -15.94 3.83
N ASP A 161 -12.32 -16.61 3.22
CA ASP A 161 -13.08 -17.68 3.83
C ASP A 161 -12.59 -19.08 3.38
N GLY A 162 -11.48 -19.15 2.65
CA GLY A 162 -10.89 -20.36 2.09
C GLY A 162 -11.52 -20.81 0.76
N GLU A 163 -12.62 -20.17 0.34
CA GLU A 163 -13.25 -20.37 -0.97
C GLU A 163 -13.08 -19.14 -1.87
N SER A 164 -13.06 -17.94 -1.26
CA SER A 164 -12.93 -16.67 -1.99
C SER A 164 -12.32 -15.57 -1.14
N THR A 165 -11.59 -14.65 -1.80
CA THR A 165 -11.08 -13.41 -1.20
C THR A 165 -11.99 -12.26 -1.53
N LYS A 166 -12.54 -11.61 -0.51
CA LYS A 166 -13.50 -10.50 -0.66
C LYS A 166 -12.86 -9.19 -0.23
N LEU A 167 -13.01 -8.16 -1.08
CA LEU A 167 -12.66 -6.79 -0.74
C LEU A 167 -13.71 -6.20 0.20
N LEU A 168 -13.26 -5.60 1.28
CA LEU A 168 -14.10 -4.93 2.28
C LEU A 168 -13.75 -3.44 2.36
N LYS A 169 -14.73 -2.64 2.78
CA LYS A 169 -14.48 -1.23 3.08
C LYS A 169 -13.46 -1.07 4.20
N GLY A 170 -12.63 -0.03 4.11
CA GLY A 170 -11.75 0.39 5.20
C GLY A 170 -12.53 0.74 6.47
N LEU A 171 -11.85 0.69 7.61
CA LEU A 171 -12.47 1.06 8.89
C LEU A 171 -12.81 2.56 8.93
N ASP A 172 -11.93 3.42 8.41
CA ASP A 172 -12.18 4.85 8.27
C ASP A 172 -13.11 5.11 7.07
N THR A 173 -14.38 5.34 7.35
CA THR A 173 -15.40 5.60 6.32
C THR A 173 -15.15 6.89 5.52
N ASN A 174 -14.35 7.84 6.06
CA ASN A 174 -14.00 9.08 5.36
C ASN A 174 -12.79 8.87 4.43
N LYS A 175 -12.07 7.74 4.56
CA LYS A 175 -10.90 7.40 3.77
C LYS A 175 -11.05 6.10 3.00
N ASP A 176 -12.19 5.43 3.10
CA ASP A 176 -12.47 4.20 2.36
C ASP A 176 -12.15 4.35 0.86
N GLN A 177 -11.32 3.44 0.36
CA GLN A 177 -10.85 3.40 -1.02
C GLN A 177 -11.31 2.15 -1.77
N SER A 178 -12.23 1.39 -1.19
CA SER A 178 -12.75 0.15 -1.81
C SER A 178 -13.36 0.39 -3.19
N TYR A 179 -13.94 1.57 -3.41
CA TYR A 179 -14.46 1.99 -4.71
C TYR A 179 -13.39 1.98 -5.81
N PHE A 180 -12.16 2.41 -5.51
CA PHE A 180 -11.07 2.48 -6.49
C PHE A 180 -10.47 1.11 -6.82
N LEU A 181 -10.77 0.08 -6.03
CA LEU A 181 -10.27 -1.29 -6.20
C LEU A 181 -11.35 -2.26 -6.72
N CYS A 182 -12.51 -1.77 -7.13
CA CYS A 182 -13.64 -2.61 -7.54
C CYS A 182 -13.36 -3.48 -8.78
N GLU A 183 -12.36 -3.14 -9.58
CA GLU A 183 -11.94 -3.91 -10.77
C GLU A 183 -10.65 -4.72 -10.56
N VAL A 184 -10.08 -4.70 -9.35
CA VAL A 184 -8.92 -5.55 -9.03
C VAL A 184 -9.37 -7.00 -8.94
N SER A 185 -8.64 -7.90 -9.62
CA SER A 185 -8.98 -9.32 -9.64
C SER A 185 -8.79 -9.96 -8.27
N GLU A 186 -9.57 -11.02 -8.00
CA GLU A 186 -9.47 -11.80 -6.76
C GLU A 186 -8.05 -12.33 -6.56
N SER A 187 -7.42 -12.87 -7.61
CA SER A 187 -6.04 -13.39 -7.55
C SER A 187 -5.01 -12.33 -7.16
N CYS A 188 -5.22 -11.06 -7.55
CA CYS A 188 -4.39 -9.95 -7.09
C CYS A 188 -4.69 -9.59 -5.63
N LEU A 189 -5.96 -9.61 -5.21
CA LEU A 189 -6.35 -9.35 -3.82
C LEU A 189 -5.80 -10.41 -2.87
N GLU A 190 -5.81 -11.69 -3.24
CA GLU A 190 -5.20 -12.79 -2.48
C GLU A 190 -3.75 -12.50 -2.13
N LYS A 191 -2.98 -11.99 -3.10
CA LYS A 191 -1.56 -11.67 -2.99
C LYS A 191 -1.28 -10.28 -2.39
N SER A 192 -2.30 -9.55 -1.96
CA SER A 192 -2.16 -8.16 -1.49
C SER A 192 -2.46 -8.01 -0.01
N LEU A 193 -1.69 -7.15 0.67
CA LEU A 193 -1.92 -6.74 2.06
C LEU A 193 -2.28 -5.25 2.13
N PHE A 194 -3.13 -4.91 3.09
CA PHE A 194 -3.64 -3.55 3.32
C PHE A 194 -3.46 -3.15 4.79
N PRO A 195 -2.21 -2.91 5.25
CA PRO A 195 -1.91 -2.75 6.67
C PRO A 195 -2.64 -1.60 7.36
N VAL A 196 -2.97 -0.52 6.62
CA VAL A 196 -3.66 0.66 7.16
C VAL A 196 -5.19 0.56 7.11
N GLY A 197 -5.73 -0.51 6.53
CA GLY A 197 -7.18 -0.67 6.33
C GLY A 197 -8.00 -0.79 7.62
N GLU A 198 -7.38 -1.24 8.71
CA GLU A 198 -7.99 -1.35 10.04
C GLU A 198 -7.73 -0.12 10.93
N LEU A 199 -7.17 0.97 10.37
CA LEU A 199 -6.83 2.19 11.10
C LEU A 199 -7.57 3.39 10.53
N ASN A 200 -7.84 4.38 11.42
CA ASN A 200 -8.28 5.69 10.98
C ASN A 200 -7.08 6.53 10.53
N LYS A 201 -7.29 7.46 9.62
CA LYS A 201 -6.23 8.37 9.12
C LYS A 201 -5.51 9.13 10.24
N HIS A 202 -6.23 9.46 11.31
CA HIS A 202 -5.64 10.11 12.48
C HIS A 202 -4.62 9.18 13.17
N GLU A 203 -4.94 7.90 13.35
CA GLU A 203 -4.03 6.91 13.95
C GLU A 203 -2.79 6.72 13.09
N VAL A 204 -2.96 6.63 11.76
CA VAL A 204 -1.86 6.52 10.80
C VAL A 204 -0.91 7.73 10.91
N ARG A 205 -1.45 8.95 11.02
CA ARG A 205 -0.63 10.15 11.24
C ARG A 205 0.13 10.13 12.55
N LEU A 206 -0.51 9.70 13.65
CA LEU A 206 0.16 9.56 14.94
C LEU A 206 1.29 8.53 14.94
N ILE A 207 1.16 7.47 14.16
CA ILE A 207 2.24 6.49 13.98
C ILE A 207 3.39 7.15 13.21
N ALA A 208 3.11 7.82 12.09
CA ALA A 208 4.12 8.51 11.29
C ALA A 208 4.88 9.57 12.12
N GLU A 209 4.17 10.41 12.89
CA GLU A 209 4.78 11.44 13.76
C GLU A 209 5.72 10.85 14.82
N LYS A 210 5.50 9.62 15.28
CA LYS A 210 6.39 8.94 16.24
C LYS A 210 7.64 8.38 15.61
N LEU A 211 7.60 8.16 14.29
CA LEU A 211 8.72 7.61 13.53
C LEU A 211 9.67 8.71 13.00
N GLY A 212 9.22 9.96 12.95
CA GLY A 212 9.94 11.14 12.45
C GLY A 212 9.49 11.46 11.04
#